data_36d3b1a40233e9d9204db0656010cff9
#
_entry.id   36d3b1a40233e9d9204db0656010cff9
#
_cell.length_a   1.000
_cell.length_b   1.000
_cell.length_c   1.000
_cell.angle_alpha   90.00
_cell.angle_beta   90.00
_cell.angle_gamma   90.00
#
_symmetry.space_group_name_H-M   'P 1'
#
loop_
_entity.id
_entity.type
_entity.pdbx_description
1 polymer ?
#
loop_
_entity_poly.entity_id
_entity_poly.type
_entity_poly.pdbx_seq_one_letter_code
_entity_poly.pdbx_strand_id
1 'polypeptide(L)'
;LVSPLQAQRPATPKAKADSVKSAKPDTSKGAKADTAATKPHPFAAALGSILKPRLIGPAFVGGRVSSIVVHPKNPAIWYIGASSGNVWKTENGGATFSPIFDRYGSYSIGTVVLDPRNPEVVWVGTGESQSQRSVSYGDGVYRSEDGGKSFKRMGLEKSEHIAKIVVDPRNSDVVYV
;
A
#
# COMPACT_ATOMS: atom_id res chain seq x y z
N LEU A 1 -38.19 21.15 -49.04
CA LEU A 1 -38.73 19.95 -48.37
C LEU A 1 -37.74 18.81 -48.55
N VAL A 2 -36.86 18.54 -47.58
CA VAL A 2 -35.93 17.42 -47.60
C VAL A 2 -36.24 16.61 -46.36
N SER A 3 -36.72 15.37 -46.54
CA SER A 3 -37.01 14.42 -45.47
C SER A 3 -35.72 13.78 -44.95
N PRO A 4 -35.60 13.52 -43.66
CA PRO A 4 -34.41 12.83 -43.12
C PRO A 4 -34.52 11.33 -43.36
N LEU A 5 -33.39 10.77 -43.83
CA LEU A 5 -33.19 9.35 -44.06
C LEU A 5 -33.03 8.64 -42.71
N GLN A 6 -33.96 7.76 -42.39
CA GLN A 6 -33.90 6.91 -41.19
C GLN A 6 -33.04 5.68 -41.49
N ALA A 7 -31.88 5.57 -40.82
CA ALA A 7 -31.03 4.41 -40.89
C ALA A 7 -31.65 3.26 -40.08
N GLN A 8 -32.01 2.18 -40.75
CA GLN A 8 -32.44 0.92 -40.10
C GLN A 8 -31.25 0.17 -39.58
N ARG A 9 -31.25 -0.14 -38.26
CA ARG A 9 -30.31 -1.07 -37.63
C ARG A 9 -30.68 -2.49 -38.04
N PRO A 10 -29.71 -3.34 -38.41
CA PRO A 10 -29.97 -4.75 -38.62
C PRO A 10 -30.23 -5.46 -37.29
N ALA A 11 -31.24 -6.34 -37.29
CA ALA A 11 -31.64 -7.17 -36.17
C ALA A 11 -30.57 -8.24 -35.88
N THR A 12 -30.11 -8.32 -34.61
CA THR A 12 -29.27 -9.40 -34.10
C THR A 12 -30.08 -10.69 -33.92
N PRO A 13 -29.61 -11.86 -34.34
CA PRO A 13 -30.30 -13.13 -34.11
C PRO A 13 -30.28 -13.50 -32.62
N LYS A 14 -31.43 -13.88 -32.08
CA LYS A 14 -31.57 -14.44 -30.73
C LYS A 14 -30.88 -15.79 -30.66
N ALA A 15 -29.78 -15.86 -29.91
CA ALA A 15 -29.19 -17.11 -29.51
C ALA A 15 -30.07 -17.75 -28.44
N LYS A 16 -30.42 -19.04 -28.63
CA LYS A 16 -31.10 -19.88 -27.64
C LYS A 16 -30.19 -20.06 -26.43
N ALA A 17 -30.69 -19.72 -25.25
CA ALA A 17 -30.04 -19.99 -23.99
C ALA A 17 -30.22 -21.48 -23.67
N ASP A 18 -29.17 -22.27 -23.84
CA ASP A 18 -29.06 -23.57 -23.22
C ASP A 18 -28.71 -23.38 -21.75
N SER A 19 -29.62 -23.80 -20.89
CA SER A 19 -29.47 -23.76 -19.45
C SER A 19 -28.45 -24.82 -18.98
N VAL A 20 -27.20 -24.42 -18.88
CA VAL A 20 -26.20 -25.22 -18.16
C VAL A 20 -26.47 -25.01 -16.66
N LYS A 21 -26.96 -26.04 -15.99
CA LYS A 21 -27.05 -26.10 -14.54
C LYS A 21 -25.62 -26.04 -13.96
N SER A 22 -25.24 -24.90 -13.46
CA SER A 22 -24.03 -24.75 -12.67
C SER A 22 -24.21 -25.47 -11.36
N ALA A 23 -23.46 -26.55 -11.16
CA ALA A 23 -23.33 -27.19 -9.88
C ALA A 23 -22.63 -26.23 -8.93
N LYS A 24 -23.29 -25.88 -7.81
CA LYS A 24 -22.65 -25.16 -6.71
C LYS A 24 -21.51 -26.01 -6.16
N PRO A 25 -20.30 -25.47 -6.00
CA PRO A 25 -19.30 -26.17 -5.19
C PRO A 25 -19.76 -26.15 -3.73
N ASP A 26 -19.78 -27.34 -3.13
CA ASP A 26 -20.09 -27.58 -1.72
C ASP A 26 -18.94 -27.00 -0.87
N THR A 27 -19.14 -25.79 -0.32
CA THR A 27 -18.20 -25.12 0.58
C THR A 27 -18.55 -25.39 2.04
N SER A 28 -18.75 -26.64 2.41
CA SER A 28 -18.88 -27.03 3.79
C SER A 28 -17.81 -28.03 4.21
N LYS A 29 -16.59 -27.48 4.41
CA LYS A 29 -15.61 -27.96 5.41
C LYS A 29 -14.50 -26.91 5.47
N GLY A 30 -14.73 -25.88 6.27
CA GLY A 30 -13.66 -25.02 6.74
C GLY A 30 -12.66 -25.88 7.53
N ALA A 31 -11.53 -26.19 6.89
CA ALA A 31 -10.39 -26.68 7.63
C ALA A 31 -9.99 -25.54 8.59
N LYS A 32 -10.28 -25.71 9.88
CA LYS A 32 -9.63 -24.95 10.94
C LYS A 32 -8.13 -25.19 10.74
N ALA A 33 -7.44 -24.17 10.28
CA ALA A 33 -5.99 -24.15 10.41
C ALA A 33 -5.69 -24.10 11.89
N ASP A 34 -5.36 -25.26 12.47
CA ASP A 34 -4.73 -25.37 13.77
C ASP A 34 -3.38 -24.64 13.65
N THR A 35 -3.37 -23.36 13.99
CA THR A 35 -2.14 -22.61 14.30
C THR A 35 -1.65 -23.07 15.67
N ALA A 36 -1.38 -24.37 15.82
CA ALA A 36 -0.49 -24.85 16.83
C ALA A 36 0.88 -24.22 16.50
N ALA A 37 1.33 -23.30 17.35
CA ALA A 37 2.66 -22.73 17.27
C ALA A 37 3.66 -23.88 17.29
N THR A 38 4.05 -24.32 16.10
CA THR A 38 5.06 -25.38 15.93
C THR A 38 6.32 -24.83 16.53
N LYS A 39 6.81 -25.42 17.63
CA LYS A 39 8.09 -25.04 18.22
C LYS A 39 9.13 -25.05 17.08
N PRO A 40 9.86 -23.96 16.89
CA PRO A 40 10.83 -23.90 15.79
C PRO A 40 11.82 -25.05 15.95
N HIS A 41 12.08 -25.75 14.84
CA HIS A 41 13.03 -26.85 14.81
C HIS A 41 14.36 -26.38 15.39
N PRO A 42 15.05 -27.16 16.26
CA PRO A 42 16.30 -26.72 16.89
C PRO A 42 17.35 -26.23 15.88
N PHE A 43 17.36 -26.80 14.68
CA PHE A 43 18.22 -26.38 13.59
C PHE A 43 17.87 -24.97 13.06
N ALA A 44 16.60 -24.61 12.99
CA ALA A 44 16.18 -23.26 12.58
C ALA A 44 16.58 -22.20 13.63
N ALA A 45 16.49 -22.54 14.90
CA ALA A 45 16.97 -21.67 15.99
C ALA A 45 18.49 -21.49 15.96
N ALA A 46 19.24 -22.57 15.71
CA ALA A 46 20.70 -22.52 15.56
C ALA A 46 21.12 -21.69 14.33
N LEU A 47 20.47 -21.87 13.19
CA LEU A 47 20.74 -21.06 12.01
C LEU A 47 20.44 -19.58 12.25
N GLY A 48 19.35 -19.24 12.94
CA GLY A 48 19.00 -17.87 13.26
C GLY A 48 20.01 -17.15 14.16
N SER A 49 20.76 -17.90 14.96
CA SER A 49 21.83 -17.34 15.79
C SER A 49 23.13 -17.10 15.03
N ILE A 50 23.42 -17.93 14.01
CA ILE A 50 24.65 -17.86 13.20
C ILE A 50 24.45 -16.89 11.99
N LEU A 51 23.29 -16.97 11.34
CA LEU A 51 22.98 -16.14 10.20
C LEU A 51 22.28 -14.87 10.69
N LYS A 52 22.95 -13.74 10.55
CA LYS A 52 22.33 -12.42 10.73
C LYS A 52 21.94 -11.88 9.35
N PRO A 53 20.75 -12.21 8.83
CA PRO A 53 20.32 -11.69 7.54
C PRO A 53 20.26 -10.17 7.63
N ARG A 54 20.89 -9.51 6.66
CA ARG A 54 20.78 -8.06 6.49
C ARG A 54 19.68 -7.80 5.49
N LEU A 55 18.71 -6.98 5.88
CA LEU A 55 17.72 -6.47 4.95
C LEU A 55 18.43 -5.57 3.94
N ILE A 56 18.36 -5.93 2.67
CA ILE A 56 18.97 -5.18 1.56
C ILE A 56 17.93 -4.32 0.83
N GLY A 57 16.74 -4.18 1.40
CA GLY A 57 15.61 -3.48 0.80
C GLY A 57 14.76 -4.38 -0.11
N PRO A 58 13.62 -3.89 -0.56
CA PRO A 58 12.78 -4.64 -1.47
C PRO A 58 13.51 -4.87 -2.79
N ALA A 59 13.67 -6.15 -3.16
CA ALA A 59 14.29 -6.56 -4.42
C ALA A 59 13.37 -6.34 -5.64
N PHE A 60 12.24 -5.66 -5.46
CA PHE A 60 11.30 -5.41 -6.53
C PHE A 60 11.74 -4.21 -7.38
N VAL A 61 12.10 -4.50 -8.60
CA VAL A 61 12.35 -3.53 -9.66
C VAL A 61 10.99 -3.10 -10.19
N GLY A 62 10.52 -1.91 -9.89
CA GLY A 62 9.30 -1.41 -10.51
C GLY A 62 8.36 -0.64 -9.60
N GLY A 63 8.85 -0.20 -8.46
CA GLY A 63 8.09 0.70 -7.63
C GLY A 63 7.90 2.03 -8.33
N ARG A 64 6.65 2.35 -8.69
CA ARG A 64 6.30 3.70 -9.08
C ARG A 64 6.42 4.59 -7.86
N VAL A 65 6.88 5.82 -8.05
CA VAL A 65 6.79 6.83 -7.01
C VAL A 65 5.32 7.24 -6.87
N SER A 66 4.71 6.88 -5.75
CA SER A 66 3.33 7.24 -5.43
C SER A 66 3.21 8.61 -4.79
N SER A 67 4.23 9.00 -4.03
CA SER A 67 4.23 10.25 -3.28
C SER A 67 5.65 10.76 -3.06
N ILE A 68 5.83 12.07 -3.16
CA ILE A 68 7.04 12.78 -2.75
C ILE A 68 6.62 13.93 -1.85
N VAL A 69 7.23 14.03 -0.69
CA VAL A 69 7.02 15.18 0.20
C VAL A 69 8.37 15.72 0.67
N VAL A 70 8.54 17.03 0.56
CA VAL A 70 9.75 17.74 0.98
C VAL A 70 9.47 18.41 2.33
N HIS A 71 10.43 18.32 3.24
CA HIS A 71 10.32 18.96 4.54
C HIS A 71 10.29 20.49 4.40
N PRO A 72 9.27 21.20 4.91
CA PRO A 72 9.04 22.62 4.61
C PRO A 72 10.12 23.56 5.15
N LYS A 73 10.83 23.16 6.21
CA LYS A 73 11.88 23.97 6.84
C LYS A 73 13.28 23.53 6.42
N ASN A 74 13.45 22.36 5.80
CA ASN A 74 14.74 21.86 5.35
C ASN A 74 14.60 21.14 4.00
N PRO A 75 14.86 21.81 2.88
CA PRO A 75 14.67 21.24 1.55
C PRO A 75 15.66 20.11 1.20
N ALA A 76 16.62 19.80 2.07
CA ALA A 76 17.47 18.64 1.92
C ALA A 76 16.81 17.33 2.39
N ILE A 77 15.71 17.42 3.16
CA ILE A 77 14.98 16.25 3.67
C ILE A 77 13.75 15.98 2.79
N TRP A 78 13.71 14.80 2.19
CA TRP A 78 12.56 14.32 1.42
C TRP A 78 12.13 12.96 1.89
N TYR A 79 10.84 12.68 1.74
CA TYR A 79 10.26 11.37 1.91
C TYR A 79 9.64 10.94 0.59
N ILE A 80 9.95 9.73 0.16
CA ILE A 80 9.48 9.17 -1.11
C ILE A 80 8.72 7.89 -0.79
N GLY A 81 7.44 7.86 -1.12
CA GLY A 81 6.63 6.66 -1.11
C GLY A 81 6.71 5.95 -2.45
N ALA A 82 7.07 4.69 -2.45
CA ALA A 82 7.07 3.85 -3.64
C ALA A 82 5.96 2.80 -3.54
N SER A 83 5.14 2.70 -4.57
CA SER A 83 3.95 1.84 -4.61
C SER A 83 4.24 0.35 -4.32
N SER A 84 5.41 -0.12 -4.68
CA SER A 84 5.88 -1.48 -4.35
C SER A 84 7.31 -1.46 -3.84
N GLY A 85 7.71 -0.41 -3.14
CA GLY A 85 9.10 -0.17 -2.77
C GLY A 85 9.28 0.53 -1.42
N ASN A 86 8.26 0.53 -0.57
CA ASN A 86 8.35 1.12 0.77
C ASN A 86 8.52 2.66 0.80
N VAL A 87 8.88 3.19 1.97
CA VAL A 87 9.17 4.61 2.16
C VAL A 87 10.67 4.83 2.29
N TRP A 88 11.18 5.76 1.52
CA TRP A 88 12.58 6.18 1.49
C TRP A 88 12.73 7.60 1.99
N LYS A 89 13.78 7.85 2.76
CA LYS A 89 14.15 9.18 3.25
C LYS A 89 15.53 9.57 2.72
N THR A 90 15.66 10.81 2.28
CA THR A 90 16.94 11.47 2.08
C THR A 90 17.09 12.62 3.05
N GLU A 91 18.30 12.92 3.47
CA GLU A 91 18.67 14.06 4.33
C GLU A 91 19.70 14.97 3.68
N ASN A 92 20.04 14.70 2.42
CA ASN A 92 21.09 15.40 1.66
C ASN A 92 20.65 15.75 0.24
N GLY A 93 19.36 16.09 0.06
CA GLY A 93 18.83 16.55 -1.21
C GLY A 93 18.80 15.51 -2.31
N GLY A 94 18.68 14.23 -1.94
CA GLY A 94 18.58 13.12 -2.89
C GLY A 94 19.91 12.48 -3.29
N ALA A 95 21.03 12.86 -2.66
CA ALA A 95 22.31 12.22 -2.94
C ALA A 95 22.37 10.78 -2.41
N THR A 96 21.74 10.52 -1.27
CA THR A 96 21.56 9.16 -0.73
C THR A 96 20.16 8.99 -0.16
N PHE A 97 19.67 7.74 -0.18
CA PHE A 97 18.37 7.38 0.38
C PHE A 97 18.52 6.22 1.35
N SER A 98 17.75 6.28 2.43
CA SER A 98 17.66 5.22 3.43
C SER A 98 16.22 4.72 3.51
N PRO A 99 15.98 3.40 3.51
CA PRO A 99 14.65 2.87 3.72
C PRO A 99 14.27 3.06 5.20
N ILE A 100 13.06 3.56 5.46
CA ILE A 100 12.61 3.85 6.82
C ILE A 100 11.38 3.05 7.25
N PHE A 101 10.78 2.28 6.34
CA PHE A 101 9.51 1.60 6.59
C PHE A 101 9.57 0.07 6.41
N ASP A 102 10.73 -0.53 6.24
CA ASP A 102 10.95 -1.97 5.92
C ASP A 102 10.49 -2.93 7.01
N ARG A 103 10.29 -2.47 8.23
CA ARG A 103 9.93 -3.30 9.39
C ARG A 103 8.44 -3.39 9.65
N TYR A 104 7.63 -2.76 8.79
CA TYR A 104 6.18 -2.64 8.96
C TYR A 104 5.43 -3.56 7.98
N GLY A 105 4.11 -3.71 8.19
CA GLY A 105 3.34 -4.79 7.60
C GLY A 105 3.21 -4.76 6.08
N SER A 106 3.13 -3.57 5.47
CA SER A 106 3.00 -3.44 4.02
C SER A 106 4.16 -2.70 3.39
N TYR A 107 4.67 -3.20 2.29
CA TYR A 107 5.65 -2.53 1.44
C TYR A 107 5.01 -1.65 0.36
N SER A 108 3.68 -1.73 0.22
CA SER A 108 2.93 -0.97 -0.76
C SER A 108 2.51 0.38 -0.18
N ILE A 109 2.96 1.46 -0.77
CA ILE A 109 2.69 2.81 -0.27
C ILE A 109 1.80 3.56 -1.24
N GLY A 110 0.66 4.04 -0.75
CA GLY A 110 -0.25 4.89 -1.50
C GLY A 110 0.10 6.37 -1.38
N THR A 111 0.41 6.82 -0.15
CA THR A 111 0.72 8.22 0.11
C THR A 111 1.62 8.42 1.32
N VAL A 112 2.42 9.48 1.29
CA VAL A 112 3.21 9.98 2.44
C VAL A 112 2.90 11.46 2.61
N VAL A 113 2.66 11.90 3.85
CA VAL A 113 2.32 13.29 4.16
C VAL A 113 3.02 13.72 5.44
N LEU A 114 3.49 14.97 5.48
CA LEU A 114 3.98 15.60 6.69
C LEU A 114 2.87 16.44 7.33
N ASP A 115 2.87 16.50 8.66
CA ASP A 115 2.01 17.42 9.38
C ASP A 115 2.45 18.87 9.12
N PRO A 116 1.55 19.77 8.68
CA PRO A 116 1.89 21.14 8.37
C PRO A 116 2.42 21.95 9.56
N ARG A 117 2.02 21.59 10.78
CA ARG A 117 2.43 22.27 12.03
C ARG A 117 3.72 21.70 12.60
N ASN A 118 3.90 20.39 12.48
CA ASN A 118 5.08 19.69 12.96
C ASN A 118 5.60 18.71 11.89
N PRO A 119 6.54 19.11 11.05
CA PRO A 119 7.06 18.28 9.98
C PRO A 119 7.82 17.03 10.42
N GLU A 120 8.13 16.87 11.72
CA GLU A 120 8.65 15.62 12.28
C GLU A 120 7.57 14.54 12.36
N VAL A 121 6.29 14.92 12.28
CA VAL A 121 5.18 13.98 12.21
C VAL A 121 4.97 13.57 10.75
N VAL A 122 5.21 12.29 10.50
CA VAL A 122 5.08 11.68 9.15
C VAL A 122 3.92 10.70 9.16
N TRP A 123 3.01 10.87 8.23
CA TRP A 123 1.89 9.97 7.99
C TRP A 123 2.14 9.14 6.75
N VAL A 124 1.87 7.84 6.84
CA VAL A 124 1.99 6.89 5.73
C VAL A 124 0.68 6.17 5.55
N GLY A 125 0.10 6.27 4.37
CA GLY A 125 -1.04 5.47 3.92
C GLY A 125 -0.54 4.33 3.05
N THR A 126 -0.84 3.10 3.47
CA THR A 126 -0.39 1.90 2.77
C THR A 126 -1.40 1.44 1.71
N GLY A 127 -0.94 0.68 0.74
CA GLY A 127 -1.74 0.20 -0.38
C GLY A 127 -1.81 1.18 -1.55
N GLU A 128 -1.31 0.75 -2.68
CA GLU A 128 -1.31 1.55 -3.90
C GLU A 128 -2.73 1.78 -4.42
N SER A 129 -3.10 3.02 -4.69
CA SER A 129 -4.45 3.39 -5.14
C SER A 129 -4.60 3.51 -6.65
N GLN A 130 -3.51 3.40 -7.41
CA GLN A 130 -3.56 3.54 -8.86
C GLN A 130 -3.93 2.22 -9.52
N SER A 131 -4.98 2.24 -10.35
CA SER A 131 -5.41 1.07 -11.09
C SER A 131 -4.34 0.57 -12.05
N GLN A 132 -3.86 -0.65 -11.82
CA GLN A 132 -2.82 -1.33 -12.60
C GLN A 132 -3.15 -2.82 -12.69
N ARG A 133 -2.38 -3.57 -13.50
CA ARG A 133 -2.52 -5.03 -13.65
C ARG A 133 -2.29 -5.79 -12.34
N SER A 134 -1.37 -5.31 -11.52
CA SER A 134 -1.10 -5.83 -10.19
C SER A 134 -0.93 -4.67 -9.24
N VAL A 135 -1.77 -4.61 -8.23
CA VAL A 135 -1.76 -3.61 -7.18
C VAL A 135 -1.56 -4.33 -5.86
N SER A 136 -0.55 -3.92 -5.10
CA SER A 136 -0.29 -4.51 -3.80
C SER A 136 -1.13 -3.84 -2.73
N TYR A 137 -1.64 -4.65 -1.80
CA TYR A 137 -2.51 -4.21 -0.74
C TYR A 137 -1.73 -3.56 0.41
N GLY A 138 -2.41 -2.64 1.06
CA GLY A 138 -1.98 -2.03 2.32
C GLY A 138 -2.54 -2.77 3.53
N ASP A 139 -2.24 -2.24 4.69
CA ASP A 139 -2.71 -2.70 5.98
C ASP A 139 -3.06 -1.54 6.93
N GLY A 140 -3.34 -0.38 6.37
CA GLY A 140 -3.84 0.78 7.09
C GLY A 140 -2.95 2.02 7.05
N VAL A 141 -3.15 2.87 8.04
CA VAL A 141 -2.44 4.15 8.21
C VAL A 141 -1.42 4.03 9.33
N TYR A 142 -0.25 4.61 9.11
CA TYR A 142 0.83 4.70 10.08
C TYR A 142 1.22 6.15 10.35
N ARG A 143 1.68 6.41 11.56
CA ARG A 143 2.16 7.71 12.00
C ARG A 143 3.50 7.57 12.70
N SER A 144 4.43 8.43 12.33
CA SER A 144 5.70 8.67 13.02
C SER A 144 5.63 10.02 13.71
N GLU A 145 6.32 10.17 14.85
CA GLU A 145 6.48 11.43 15.58
C GLU A 145 7.95 11.87 15.65
N ASP A 146 8.84 11.09 15.04
CA ASP A 146 10.30 11.19 15.18
C ASP A 146 11.02 11.30 13.82
N GLY A 147 10.34 11.89 12.82
CA GLY A 147 10.90 12.07 11.49
C GLY A 147 11.11 10.78 10.72
N GLY A 148 10.30 9.76 11.01
CA GLY A 148 10.34 8.47 10.33
C GLY A 148 11.31 7.45 10.91
N LYS A 149 11.80 7.63 12.13
CA LYS A 149 12.63 6.63 12.81
C LYS A 149 11.82 5.46 13.32
N SER A 150 10.58 5.74 13.77
CA SER A 150 9.62 4.73 14.17
C SER A 150 8.21 5.08 13.72
N PHE A 151 7.36 4.07 13.48
CA PHE A 151 5.98 4.25 13.08
C PHE A 151 5.05 3.43 13.98
N LYS A 152 3.88 3.98 14.25
CA LYS A 152 2.78 3.33 14.95
C LYS A 152 1.60 3.22 14.01
N ARG A 153 0.95 2.05 13.97
CA ARG A 153 -0.29 1.88 13.21
C ARG A 153 -1.42 2.62 13.90
N MET A 154 -2.15 3.43 13.14
CA MET A 154 -3.21 4.29 13.65
C MET A 154 -4.61 3.75 13.37
N GLY A 155 -4.74 2.72 12.54
CA GLY A 155 -5.99 2.08 12.20
C GLY A 155 -6.17 1.83 10.71
N LEU A 156 -7.43 1.60 10.31
CA LEU A 156 -7.83 1.23 8.95
C LEU A 156 -7.16 -0.05 8.44
N GLU A 157 -6.95 -1.02 9.31
CA GLU A 157 -6.20 -2.26 9.04
C GLU A 157 -6.77 -3.08 7.87
N LYS A 158 -8.08 -2.97 7.64
CA LYS A 158 -8.77 -3.66 6.55
C LYS A 158 -8.83 -2.85 5.26
N SER A 159 -8.23 -1.66 5.26
CA SER A 159 -8.20 -0.82 4.07
C SER A 159 -7.06 -1.30 3.17
N GLU A 160 -7.43 -1.80 2.01
CA GLU A 160 -6.49 -2.33 1.02
C GLU A 160 -5.71 -1.22 0.32
N HIS A 161 -6.32 -0.04 0.19
CA HIS A 161 -5.75 1.07 -0.57
C HIS A 161 -6.04 2.41 0.12
N ILE A 162 -4.98 3.20 0.35
CA ILE A 162 -5.10 4.55 0.88
C ILE A 162 -4.48 5.54 -0.11
N ALA A 163 -5.36 6.23 -0.83
CA ALA A 163 -4.96 7.13 -1.90
C ALA A 163 -4.41 8.47 -1.39
N LYS A 164 -4.99 8.96 -0.31
CA LYS A 164 -4.69 10.31 0.17
C LYS A 164 -4.92 10.44 1.67
N ILE A 165 -4.03 11.21 2.29
CA ILE A 165 -4.17 11.67 3.67
C ILE A 165 -4.08 13.20 3.65
N VAL A 166 -4.94 13.87 4.40
CA VAL A 166 -4.92 15.32 4.58
C VAL A 166 -4.98 15.61 6.07
N VAL A 167 -3.99 16.30 6.60
CA VAL A 167 -3.97 16.79 7.98
C VAL A 167 -4.49 18.22 7.99
N ASP A 168 -5.42 18.55 8.90
CA ASP A 168 -5.93 19.92 9.03
C ASP A 168 -4.80 20.83 9.54
N PRO A 169 -4.43 21.88 8.79
CA PRO A 169 -3.34 22.78 9.18
C PRO A 169 -3.63 23.57 10.44
N ARG A 170 -4.89 23.64 10.87
CA ARG A 170 -5.31 24.34 12.08
C ARG A 170 -5.32 23.42 13.29
N ASN A 171 -5.51 22.11 13.08
CA ASN A 171 -5.58 21.11 14.14
C ASN A 171 -5.01 19.77 13.63
N SER A 172 -3.81 19.42 14.07
CA SER A 172 -3.12 18.17 13.70
C SER A 172 -3.82 16.89 14.18
N ASP A 173 -4.80 17.01 15.09
CA ASP A 173 -5.59 15.86 15.54
C ASP A 173 -6.72 15.50 14.56
N VAL A 174 -6.99 16.38 13.58
CA VAL A 174 -7.98 16.15 12.53
C VAL A 174 -7.28 15.71 11.27
N VAL A 175 -7.51 14.46 10.92
CA VAL A 175 -6.90 13.82 9.74
C VAL A 175 -7.99 13.16 8.91
N TYR A 176 -8.01 13.51 7.64
CA TYR A 176 -8.90 12.91 6.64
C TYR A 176 -8.13 11.87 5.84
N VAL A 177 -8.75 10.71 5.66
CA VAL A 177 -8.19 9.59 4.91
C VAL A 177 -9.19 9.13 3.86
#